data_96dbda12f546ba5cf760896fffe61731
#
_entry.id   96dbda12f546ba5cf760896fffe61731
#
_cell.length_a   1.000
_cell.length_b   1.000
_cell.length_c   1.000
_cell.angle_alpha   90.00
_cell.angle_beta   90.00
_cell.angle_gamma   90.00
#
_symmetry.space_group_name_H-M   'P 1'
#
loop_
_entity.id
_entity.type
_entity.pdbx_description
1 polymer ?
#
loop_
_entity_poly.entity_id
_entity_poly.type
_entity_poly.pdbx_seq_one_letter_code
_entity_poly.pdbx_strand_id
1 'polypeptide(L)'
;MLEKKEHQYEKAVLVGLITQHQDEEKLTEYLDELEFLAYTAGATVEKRFTQKLSQPDSRTFVGSGKAEEIKNFVKENEIGTVIFDDELSPSQLKNLEREMEVKILDRTNLILDIFAQRAQTSYARTQVELAQYQYLLPRLTRMWTHLERQKGGIGMRGPGETEIETDRRIIRDRITLLKEKLKTIDKQMATQRNNRGKVVRVALVGYTNVGKSTLMNALSKSEVFAENKLFATLDTTVRKVVIGNLPFLLTDTVGFIRKLPTQLVESFKSTLDEVREADLLIHVVDISHESFGDHIDSVNQILMEINAHQKPMIMVFNKIDAFAYEKKDEDDLTPATKKNISLEEWKKTWMAKSKYPTVFISALSKENFPEMKKMIYDEVHKIHISRFPYNDFLFEYFDDEEVV
;
A
#
# COMPACT_ATOMS: atom_id res chain seq x y z
N MET A 1 35.38 8.29 -13.65
CA MET A 1 34.70 6.97 -13.54
C MET A 1 34.00 6.95 -12.21
N LEU A 2 32.68 7.12 -12.19
CA LEU A 2 31.89 6.92 -10.99
C LEU A 2 31.68 5.42 -10.87
N GLU A 3 32.34 4.78 -9.92
CA GLU A 3 32.09 3.40 -9.56
C GLU A 3 30.59 3.27 -9.22
N LYS A 4 29.86 2.45 -10.02
CA LYS A 4 28.56 1.95 -9.61
C LYS A 4 28.80 1.16 -8.31
N LYS A 5 28.46 1.72 -7.16
CA LYS A 5 28.29 0.94 -5.94
C LYS A 5 27.28 -0.15 -6.27
N GLU A 6 27.72 -1.38 -6.37
CA GLU A 6 26.84 -2.55 -6.33
C GLU A 6 26.03 -2.41 -5.05
N HIS A 7 24.73 -2.28 -5.19
CA HIS A 7 23.81 -2.34 -4.07
C HIS A 7 23.93 -3.76 -3.49
N GLN A 8 24.73 -3.94 -2.47
CA GLN A 8 24.69 -5.15 -1.66
C GLN A 8 23.31 -5.17 -0.99
N TYR A 9 22.46 -6.09 -1.43
CA TYR A 9 21.18 -6.35 -0.79
C TYR A 9 21.44 -6.86 0.63
N GLU A 10 20.76 -6.26 1.61
CA GLU A 10 20.82 -6.67 3.01
C GLU A 10 20.14 -8.02 3.17
N LYS A 11 20.83 -9.02 3.77
CA LYS A 11 20.24 -10.33 4.04
C LYS A 11 19.22 -10.23 5.17
N ALA A 12 18.04 -10.77 4.94
CA ALA A 12 16.95 -10.77 5.91
C ALA A 12 16.31 -12.14 6.08
N VAL A 13 15.64 -12.35 7.20
CA VAL A 13 14.72 -13.46 7.43
C VAL A 13 13.35 -12.93 7.78
N LEU A 14 12.30 -13.66 7.40
CA LEU A 14 10.92 -13.31 7.68
C LEU A 14 10.37 -14.18 8.80
N VAL A 15 9.50 -13.59 9.62
CA VAL A 15 8.84 -14.27 10.74
C VAL A 15 7.34 -13.99 10.69
N GLY A 16 6.54 -15.07 10.72
CA GLY A 16 5.08 -14.99 10.74
C GLY A 16 4.45 -16.00 11.72
N LEU A 17 3.25 -15.67 12.22
CA LEU A 17 2.50 -16.54 13.13
C LEU A 17 1.25 -17.11 12.43
N ILE A 18 1.01 -18.39 12.63
CA ILE A 18 -0.25 -19.06 12.34
C ILE A 18 -1.13 -18.92 13.59
N THR A 19 -2.26 -18.22 13.48
CA THR A 19 -3.20 -18.00 14.56
C THR A 19 -4.52 -18.74 14.32
N GLN A 20 -5.48 -18.66 15.23
CA GLN A 20 -6.81 -19.26 15.03
C GLN A 20 -7.60 -18.63 13.85
N HIS A 21 -7.25 -17.42 13.44
CA HIS A 21 -7.92 -16.66 12.36
C HIS A 21 -7.14 -16.68 11.05
N GLN A 22 -5.99 -17.33 11.00
CA GLN A 22 -5.05 -17.31 9.89
C GLN A 22 -4.45 -18.69 9.70
N ASP A 23 -4.90 -19.39 8.66
CA ASP A 23 -4.39 -20.71 8.28
C ASP A 23 -2.99 -20.63 7.63
N GLU A 24 -2.41 -21.77 7.34
CA GLU A 24 -1.06 -21.89 6.80
C GLU A 24 -0.96 -21.35 5.35
N GLU A 25 -2.02 -21.55 4.55
CA GLU A 25 -2.08 -21.04 3.16
C GLU A 25 -2.07 -19.52 3.15
N LYS A 26 -2.93 -18.89 3.97
CA LYS A 26 -2.96 -17.43 4.12
C LYS A 26 -1.66 -16.86 4.67
N LEU A 27 -1.02 -17.54 5.62
CA LEU A 27 0.29 -17.10 6.12
C LEU A 27 1.35 -17.14 5.02
N THR A 28 1.35 -18.17 4.19
CA THR A 28 2.30 -18.29 3.08
C THR A 28 2.14 -17.09 2.13
N GLU A 29 0.91 -16.78 1.73
CA GLU A 29 0.61 -15.60 0.90
C GLU A 29 1.07 -14.29 1.57
N TYR A 30 0.84 -14.16 2.88
CA TYR A 30 1.26 -12.97 3.63
C TYR A 30 2.78 -12.83 3.70
N LEU A 31 3.50 -13.94 3.81
CA LEU A 31 4.96 -13.94 3.75
C LEU A 31 5.49 -13.69 2.33
N ASP A 32 4.78 -14.12 1.27
CA ASP A 32 5.10 -13.75 -0.10
C ASP A 32 5.00 -12.22 -0.31
N GLU A 33 3.93 -11.62 0.21
CA GLU A 33 3.78 -10.15 0.18
C GLU A 33 4.88 -9.45 0.99
N LEU A 34 5.22 -9.98 2.19
CA LEU A 34 6.27 -9.41 3.04
C LEU A 34 7.65 -9.55 2.38
N GLU A 35 7.92 -10.66 1.70
CA GLU A 35 9.15 -10.85 0.94
C GLU A 35 9.25 -9.83 -0.21
N PHE A 36 8.14 -9.57 -0.90
CA PHE A 36 8.13 -8.56 -1.95
C PHE A 36 8.31 -7.14 -1.40
N LEU A 37 7.79 -6.85 -0.18
CA LEU A 37 8.11 -5.61 0.55
C LEU A 37 9.60 -5.52 0.87
N ALA A 38 10.19 -6.58 1.42
CA ALA A 38 11.61 -6.64 1.75
C ALA A 38 12.49 -6.42 0.52
N TYR A 39 12.18 -7.09 -0.59
CA TYR A 39 12.84 -6.88 -1.88
C TYR A 39 12.72 -5.42 -2.36
N THR A 40 11.53 -4.82 -2.23
CA THR A 40 11.30 -3.42 -2.60
C THR A 40 12.14 -2.46 -1.76
N ALA A 41 12.39 -2.80 -0.49
CA ALA A 41 13.26 -2.04 0.42
C ALA A 41 14.76 -2.27 0.17
N GLY A 42 15.14 -3.25 -0.67
CA GLY A 42 16.53 -3.57 -0.97
C GLY A 42 17.12 -4.69 -0.09
N ALA A 43 16.27 -5.58 0.42
CA ALA A 43 16.70 -6.76 1.16
C ALA A 43 16.48 -8.05 0.35
N THR A 44 17.28 -9.09 0.62
CA THR A 44 17.11 -10.44 0.10
C THR A 44 16.72 -11.37 1.24
N VAL A 45 15.66 -12.14 1.05
CA VAL A 45 15.14 -13.05 2.06
C VAL A 45 15.81 -14.42 1.92
N GLU A 46 16.52 -14.85 2.98
CA GLU A 46 17.23 -16.15 3.01
C GLU A 46 16.33 -17.27 3.56
N LYS A 47 15.44 -16.97 4.51
CA LYS A 47 14.57 -17.96 5.13
C LYS A 47 13.31 -17.34 5.71
N ARG A 48 12.23 -18.13 5.74
CA ARG A 48 10.96 -17.81 6.39
C ARG A 48 10.80 -18.69 7.62
N PHE A 49 10.46 -18.10 8.76
CA PHE A 49 10.16 -18.78 10.01
C PHE A 49 8.69 -18.64 10.33
N THR A 50 8.04 -19.76 10.59
CA THR A 50 6.63 -19.79 10.98
C THR A 50 6.47 -20.50 12.31
N GLN A 51 5.48 -20.11 13.08
CA GLN A 51 5.09 -20.77 14.31
C GLN A 51 3.58 -20.73 14.50
N LYS A 52 3.01 -21.83 14.97
CA LYS A 52 1.60 -21.88 15.32
C LYS A 52 1.43 -21.51 16.79
N LEU A 53 0.75 -20.41 17.05
CA LEU A 53 0.41 -19.94 18.40
C LEU A 53 -1.02 -19.41 18.40
N SER A 54 -1.75 -19.64 19.49
CA SER A 54 -3.10 -19.06 19.65
C SER A 54 -3.05 -17.54 19.80
N GLN A 55 -2.00 -17.02 20.43
CA GLN A 55 -1.74 -15.60 20.62
C GLN A 55 -0.22 -15.35 20.58
N PRO A 56 0.23 -14.18 20.09
CA PRO A 56 1.62 -13.79 20.12
C PRO A 56 2.18 -13.79 21.56
N ASP A 57 3.42 -14.24 21.73
CA ASP A 57 4.09 -14.14 23.02
C ASP A 57 4.30 -12.67 23.41
N SER A 58 4.01 -12.33 24.66
CA SER A 58 4.07 -10.95 25.15
C SER A 58 5.48 -10.37 25.21
N ARG A 59 6.51 -11.22 25.28
CA ARG A 59 7.92 -10.82 25.42
C ARG A 59 8.65 -10.78 24.09
N THR A 60 8.50 -11.80 23.24
CA THR A 60 9.28 -12.03 22.03
C THR A 60 8.45 -12.27 20.78
N PHE A 61 7.11 -12.07 20.85
CA PHE A 61 6.18 -12.30 19.77
C PHE A 61 6.06 -13.79 19.37
N VAL A 62 7.18 -14.50 19.22
CA VAL A 62 7.29 -15.96 19.04
C VAL A 62 7.67 -16.62 20.34
N GLY A 63 7.43 -17.92 20.47
CA GLY A 63 7.87 -18.69 21.63
C GLY A 63 9.40 -18.71 21.78
N SER A 64 9.89 -18.89 23.01
CA SER A 64 11.34 -18.83 23.33
C SER A 64 12.18 -19.79 22.50
N GLY A 65 11.73 -21.04 22.28
CA GLY A 65 12.45 -22.00 21.44
C GLY A 65 12.55 -21.55 19.97
N LYS A 66 11.50 -20.92 19.41
CA LYS A 66 11.53 -20.37 18.06
C LYS A 66 12.43 -19.13 17.99
N ALA A 67 12.42 -18.28 19.01
CA ALA A 67 13.33 -17.14 19.09
C ALA A 67 14.80 -17.58 19.10
N GLU A 68 15.13 -18.65 19.82
CA GLU A 68 16.47 -19.21 19.84
C GLU A 68 16.86 -19.85 18.49
N GLU A 69 15.93 -20.57 17.83
CA GLU A 69 16.13 -21.11 16.48
C GLU A 69 16.47 -19.96 15.49
N ILE A 70 15.70 -18.87 15.50
CA ILE A 70 15.94 -17.71 14.65
C ILE A 70 17.31 -17.10 14.96
N LYS A 71 17.63 -16.89 16.25
CA LYS A 71 18.91 -16.33 16.69
C LYS A 71 20.10 -17.14 16.17
N ASN A 72 20.06 -18.48 16.30
CA ASN A 72 21.13 -19.35 15.84
C ASN A 72 21.29 -19.26 14.32
N PHE A 73 20.19 -19.31 13.57
CA PHE A 73 20.23 -19.17 12.11
C PHE A 73 20.79 -17.82 11.66
N VAL A 74 20.34 -16.73 12.30
CA VAL A 74 20.82 -15.35 12.04
C VAL A 74 22.33 -15.26 12.21
N LYS A 75 22.86 -15.83 13.29
CA LYS A 75 24.29 -15.82 13.61
C LYS A 75 25.11 -16.70 12.65
N GLU A 76 24.63 -17.90 12.33
CA GLU A 76 25.32 -18.84 11.42
C GLU A 76 25.40 -18.36 9.98
N ASN A 77 24.39 -17.60 9.51
CA ASN A 77 24.28 -17.15 8.11
C ASN A 77 24.59 -15.66 7.92
N GLU A 78 25.09 -14.98 8.96
CA GLU A 78 25.43 -13.55 8.94
C GLU A 78 24.26 -12.69 8.45
N ILE A 79 23.06 -12.91 8.99
CA ILE A 79 21.85 -12.16 8.65
C ILE A 79 21.85 -10.84 9.40
N GLY A 80 21.66 -9.73 8.67
CA GLY A 80 21.64 -8.39 9.26
C GLY A 80 20.28 -7.97 9.82
N THR A 81 19.19 -8.52 9.28
CA THR A 81 17.83 -8.04 9.60
C THR A 81 16.82 -9.18 9.76
N VAL A 82 15.95 -9.09 10.78
CA VAL A 82 14.79 -9.96 10.99
C VAL A 82 13.52 -9.14 10.84
N ILE A 83 12.59 -9.58 9.98
CA ILE A 83 11.37 -8.86 9.64
C ILE A 83 10.14 -9.65 10.08
N PHE A 84 9.28 -9.06 10.90
CA PHE A 84 8.03 -9.64 11.37
C PHE A 84 6.83 -9.14 10.54
N ASP A 85 5.90 -10.05 10.20
CA ASP A 85 4.69 -9.71 9.41
C ASP A 85 3.66 -8.88 10.19
N ASP A 86 3.73 -8.89 11.51
CA ASP A 86 2.86 -8.14 12.40
C ASP A 86 3.59 -6.98 13.07
N GLU A 87 2.83 -5.99 13.54
CA GLU A 87 3.38 -4.89 14.33
C GLU A 87 3.85 -5.39 15.69
N LEU A 88 5.08 -5.07 16.05
CA LEU A 88 5.67 -5.40 17.33
C LEU A 88 5.38 -4.32 18.38
N SER A 89 5.04 -4.75 19.60
CA SER A 89 5.02 -3.83 20.72
C SER A 89 6.43 -3.30 21.02
N PRO A 90 6.55 -2.11 21.63
CA PRO A 90 7.85 -1.56 22.01
C PRO A 90 8.68 -2.48 22.91
N SER A 91 8.01 -3.33 23.71
CA SER A 91 8.67 -4.31 24.59
C SER A 91 9.22 -5.49 23.82
N GLN A 92 8.43 -6.02 22.88
CA GLN A 92 8.83 -7.13 22.02
C GLN A 92 10.02 -6.72 21.14
N LEU A 93 9.93 -5.58 20.46
CA LEU A 93 11.01 -5.07 19.63
C LEU A 93 12.34 -5.03 20.38
N LYS A 94 12.36 -4.36 21.55
CA LYS A 94 13.55 -4.26 22.39
C LYS A 94 14.09 -5.60 22.87
N ASN A 95 13.20 -6.52 23.30
CA ASN A 95 13.64 -7.82 23.77
C ASN A 95 14.28 -8.63 22.64
N LEU A 96 13.68 -8.59 21.44
CA LEU A 96 14.20 -9.27 20.25
C LEU A 96 15.55 -8.68 19.80
N GLU A 97 15.70 -7.35 19.74
CA GLU A 97 16.98 -6.70 19.39
C GLU A 97 18.09 -7.11 20.37
N ARG A 98 17.79 -7.13 21.67
CA ARG A 98 18.76 -7.54 22.70
C ARG A 98 19.09 -9.04 22.63
N GLU A 99 18.13 -9.89 22.25
CA GLU A 99 18.29 -11.33 22.22
C GLU A 99 19.00 -11.80 20.95
N MET A 100 18.66 -11.19 19.80
CA MET A 100 19.18 -11.58 18.48
C MET A 100 20.41 -10.79 18.05
N GLU A 101 20.66 -9.62 18.65
CA GLU A 101 21.79 -8.72 18.35
C GLU A 101 21.87 -8.25 16.90
N VAL A 102 20.71 -8.19 16.21
CA VAL A 102 20.55 -7.72 14.83
C VAL A 102 19.40 -6.74 14.72
N LYS A 103 19.27 -6.06 13.60
CA LYS A 103 18.16 -5.16 13.31
C LYS A 103 16.85 -5.92 13.25
N ILE A 104 15.88 -5.48 14.03
CA ILE A 104 14.52 -6.03 14.04
C ILE A 104 13.60 -5.01 13.38
N LEU A 105 12.86 -5.44 12.37
CA LEU A 105 11.83 -4.64 11.72
C LEU A 105 10.48 -5.34 11.91
N ASP A 106 9.44 -4.57 12.05
CA ASP A 106 8.08 -5.04 11.86
C ASP A 106 7.54 -4.54 10.50
N ARG A 107 6.41 -5.07 10.08
CA ARG A 107 5.77 -4.69 8.82
C ARG A 107 5.55 -3.19 8.70
N THR A 108 5.15 -2.53 9.80
CA THR A 108 4.91 -1.08 9.84
C THR A 108 6.18 -0.30 9.55
N ASN A 109 7.28 -0.65 10.19
CA ASN A 109 8.58 0.03 9.97
C ASN A 109 9.10 -0.21 8.55
N LEU A 110 8.97 -1.43 8.03
CA LEU A 110 9.38 -1.75 6.65
C LEU A 110 8.60 -0.91 5.61
N ILE A 111 7.28 -0.76 5.79
CA ILE A 111 6.46 0.09 4.91
C ILE A 111 6.89 1.57 5.03
N LEU A 112 7.16 2.07 6.25
CA LEU A 112 7.65 3.42 6.47
C LEU A 112 9.01 3.67 5.79
N ASP A 113 9.92 2.69 5.84
CA ASP A 113 11.22 2.78 5.17
C ASP A 113 11.08 2.84 3.65
N ILE A 114 10.20 2.01 3.05
CA ILE A 114 9.91 2.06 1.61
C ILE A 114 9.35 3.43 1.22
N PHE A 115 8.44 3.98 2.03
CA PHE A 115 7.86 5.29 1.77
C PHE A 115 8.88 6.41 1.90
N ALA A 116 9.81 6.33 2.86
CA ALA A 116 10.88 7.31 2.99
C ALA A 116 11.81 7.34 1.77
N GLN A 117 12.09 6.16 1.19
CA GLN A 117 12.89 6.04 -0.03
C GLN A 117 12.16 6.57 -1.28
N ARG A 118 10.82 6.44 -1.33
CA ARG A 118 10.00 6.78 -2.49
C ARG A 118 9.47 8.21 -2.49
N ALA A 119 9.40 8.88 -1.34
CA ALA A 119 8.89 10.24 -1.22
C ALA A 119 9.75 11.24 -1.99
N GLN A 120 9.24 11.78 -3.10
CA GLN A 120 9.95 12.75 -3.93
C GLN A 120 9.57 14.18 -3.61
N THR A 121 8.28 14.46 -3.38
CA THR A 121 7.82 15.81 -3.07
C THR A 121 8.09 16.19 -1.62
N SER A 122 8.26 17.50 -1.37
CA SER A 122 8.40 18.02 -0.01
C SER A 122 7.21 17.67 0.88
N TYR A 123 6.03 17.55 0.27
CA TYR A 123 4.80 17.18 0.93
C TYR A 123 4.85 15.71 1.40
N ALA A 124 5.09 14.76 0.50
CA ALA A 124 5.20 13.34 0.83
C ALA A 124 6.31 13.07 1.85
N ARG A 125 7.48 13.71 1.71
CA ARG A 125 8.57 13.63 2.68
C ARG A 125 8.14 14.07 4.08
N THR A 126 7.39 15.18 4.16
CA THR A 126 6.89 15.70 5.45
C THR A 126 5.87 14.74 6.08
N GLN A 127 5.01 14.10 5.28
CA GLN A 127 4.05 13.10 5.74
C GLN A 127 4.73 11.85 6.25
N VAL A 128 5.68 11.31 5.49
CA VAL A 128 6.44 10.11 5.90
C VAL A 128 7.25 10.39 7.16
N GLU A 129 7.94 11.53 7.22
CA GLU A 129 8.70 11.93 8.41
C GLU A 129 7.80 12.03 9.65
N LEU A 130 6.59 12.61 9.50
CA LEU A 130 5.61 12.65 10.59
C LEU A 130 5.22 11.25 11.06
N ALA A 131 4.89 10.34 10.12
CA ALA A 131 4.52 8.97 10.44
C ALA A 131 5.66 8.21 11.13
N GLN A 132 6.91 8.38 10.69
CA GLN A 132 8.09 7.80 11.33
C GLN A 132 8.24 8.27 12.78
N TYR A 133 8.11 9.57 13.04
CA TYR A 133 8.19 10.08 14.41
C TYR A 133 7.03 9.62 15.29
N GLN A 134 5.82 9.49 14.75
CA GLN A 134 4.68 8.95 15.47
C GLN A 134 4.87 7.47 15.82
N TYR A 135 5.47 6.69 14.92
CA TYR A 135 5.83 5.29 15.16
C TYR A 135 6.96 5.16 16.20
N LEU A 136 7.97 6.02 16.16
CA LEU A 136 9.11 6.00 17.07
C LEU A 136 8.76 6.46 18.50
N LEU A 137 7.88 7.46 18.64
CA LEU A 137 7.60 8.11 19.92
C LEU A 137 7.23 7.13 21.06
N PRO A 138 6.32 6.14 20.89
CA PRO A 138 6.03 5.15 21.92
C PRO A 138 7.18 4.16 22.16
N ARG A 139 8.08 3.98 21.19
CA ARG A 139 9.20 3.03 21.22
C ARG A 139 10.44 3.58 21.93
N LEU A 140 10.63 4.89 21.95
CA LEU A 140 11.76 5.56 22.61
C LEU A 140 11.85 5.30 24.12
N THR A 141 10.72 5.14 24.78
CA THR A 141 10.69 4.97 26.25
C THR A 141 11.44 3.75 26.77
N ARG A 142 11.81 2.82 25.90
CA ARG A 142 12.40 1.54 26.30
C ARG A 142 13.71 1.20 25.60
N MET A 143 14.19 2.05 24.68
CA MET A 143 15.46 1.83 23.97
C MET A 143 16.70 2.12 24.83
N TRP A 144 16.61 3.00 25.83
CA TRP A 144 17.75 3.53 26.62
C TRP A 144 17.88 2.92 28.00
N THR A 145 17.49 1.67 28.24
CA THR A 145 17.51 1.04 29.58
C THR A 145 18.90 0.86 30.20
N HIS A 146 19.97 0.96 29.43
CA HIS A 146 21.31 0.95 30.02
C HIS A 146 21.62 2.22 30.84
N LEU A 147 20.99 3.37 30.47
CA LEU A 147 21.10 4.64 31.21
C LEU A 147 20.16 4.70 32.42
N GLU A 148 19.00 4.01 32.39
CA GLU A 148 18.09 3.90 33.53
C GLU A 148 18.73 3.21 34.76
N ARG A 149 19.77 2.39 34.57
CA ARG A 149 20.49 1.71 35.64
C ARG A 149 21.51 2.57 36.40
N GLN A 150 21.87 3.75 35.88
CA GLN A 150 22.64 4.74 36.62
C GLN A 150 21.67 5.48 37.56
N LYS A 151 21.38 4.84 38.71
CA LYS A 151 20.56 5.44 39.76
C LYS A 151 21.21 6.73 40.26
N GLY A 152 20.51 7.86 40.17
CA GLY A 152 20.71 8.99 41.06
C GLY A 152 20.42 8.57 42.50
N GLY A 153 20.88 9.34 43.49
CA GLY A 153 20.59 9.09 44.91
C GLY A 153 19.08 9.05 45.21
N ILE A 154 18.73 8.61 46.42
CA ILE A 154 17.34 8.46 46.86
C ILE A 154 16.55 9.77 46.58
N GLY A 155 15.55 9.71 45.71
CA GLY A 155 14.70 10.85 45.33
C GLY A 155 15.24 11.74 44.20
N MET A 156 16.38 11.42 43.57
CA MET A 156 16.90 12.12 42.40
C MET A 156 16.65 11.32 41.12
N ARG A 157 16.17 11.99 40.05
CA ARG A 157 16.11 11.41 38.71
C ARG A 157 17.52 11.15 38.20
N GLY A 158 17.77 9.95 37.67
CA GLY A 158 19.06 9.64 37.06
C GLY A 158 19.27 10.40 35.74
N PRO A 159 20.53 10.60 35.27
CA PRO A 159 20.83 11.30 34.03
C PRO A 159 20.13 10.65 32.80
N GLY A 160 19.91 9.34 32.81
CA GLY A 160 19.19 8.64 31.72
C GLY A 160 17.72 9.00 31.63
N GLU A 161 17.02 9.29 32.75
CA GLU A 161 15.62 9.74 32.72
C GLU A 161 15.48 11.12 32.07
N THR A 162 16.40 12.02 32.32
CA THR A 162 16.45 13.39 31.77
C THR A 162 16.75 13.37 30.26
N GLU A 163 17.59 12.46 29.80
CA GLU A 163 17.89 12.30 28.38
C GLU A 163 16.68 11.76 27.62
N ILE A 164 16.02 10.70 28.13
CA ILE A 164 14.80 10.13 27.53
C ILE A 164 13.67 11.17 27.46
N GLU A 165 13.47 11.95 28.55
CA GLU A 165 12.46 13.02 28.56
C GLU A 165 12.80 14.13 27.55
N THR A 166 14.07 14.44 27.38
CA THR A 166 14.55 15.41 26.40
C THR A 166 14.33 14.94 24.98
N ASP A 167 14.69 13.69 24.66
CA ASP A 167 14.48 13.10 23.33
C ASP A 167 13.00 13.04 22.99
N ARG A 168 12.15 12.63 23.95
CA ARG A 168 10.69 12.63 23.77
C ARG A 168 10.14 14.03 23.53
N ARG A 169 10.66 15.04 24.20
CA ARG A 169 10.25 16.43 24.00
C ARG A 169 10.66 16.89 22.60
N ILE A 170 11.88 16.65 22.17
CA ILE A 170 12.37 16.99 20.83
C ILE A 170 11.48 16.35 19.76
N ILE A 171 11.14 15.08 19.93
CA ILE A 171 10.27 14.38 18.94
C ILE A 171 8.84 14.91 18.98
N ARG A 172 8.27 15.23 20.14
CA ARG A 172 6.93 15.84 20.21
C ARG A 172 6.92 17.23 19.56
N ASP A 173 7.96 18.03 19.79
CA ASP A 173 8.10 19.34 19.15
C ASP A 173 8.23 19.19 17.63
N ARG A 174 9.01 18.19 17.17
CA ARG A 174 9.12 17.87 15.75
C ARG A 174 7.80 17.45 15.13
N ILE A 175 7.04 16.56 15.79
CA ILE A 175 5.69 16.14 15.37
C ILE A 175 4.77 17.36 15.25
N THR A 176 4.81 18.28 16.22
CA THR A 176 3.98 19.49 16.20
C THR A 176 4.34 20.38 15.01
N LEU A 177 5.63 20.62 14.80
CA LEU A 177 6.13 21.42 13.68
C LEU A 177 5.73 20.81 12.32
N LEU A 178 5.87 19.49 12.16
CA LEU A 178 5.49 18.80 10.94
C LEU A 178 3.98 18.87 10.68
N LYS A 179 3.14 18.75 11.73
CA LYS A 179 1.69 18.91 11.62
C LYS A 179 1.30 20.32 11.17
N GLU A 180 1.95 21.36 11.70
CA GLU A 180 1.71 22.74 11.29
C GLU A 180 2.13 22.98 9.82
N LYS A 181 3.29 22.43 9.43
CA LYS A 181 3.77 22.50 8.06
C LYS A 181 2.81 21.82 7.10
N LEU A 182 2.31 20.62 7.40
CA LEU A 182 1.32 19.92 6.59
C LEU A 182 0.03 20.73 6.48
N LYS A 183 -0.49 21.27 7.59
CA LYS A 183 -1.69 22.11 7.57
C LYS A 183 -1.56 23.34 6.67
N THR A 184 -0.37 23.90 6.57
CA THR A 184 -0.09 25.05 5.67
C THR A 184 -0.09 24.62 4.22
N ILE A 185 0.55 23.47 3.91
CA ILE A 185 0.60 22.92 2.56
C ILE A 185 -0.82 22.51 2.11
N ASP A 186 -1.61 21.86 2.99
CA ASP A 186 -2.99 21.46 2.71
C ASP A 186 -3.88 22.65 2.32
N LYS A 187 -3.74 23.77 3.01
CA LYS A 187 -4.46 25.01 2.65
C LYS A 187 -4.07 25.51 1.26
N GLN A 188 -2.78 25.47 0.91
CA GLN A 188 -2.30 25.88 -0.42
C GLN A 188 -2.83 24.93 -1.50
N MET A 189 -2.78 23.61 -1.24
CA MET A 189 -3.31 22.60 -2.16
C MET A 189 -4.83 22.72 -2.33
N ALA A 190 -5.59 22.97 -1.26
CA ALA A 190 -7.03 23.19 -1.34
C ALA A 190 -7.38 24.40 -2.24
N THR A 191 -6.61 25.48 -2.13
CA THR A 191 -6.78 26.66 -3.01
C THR A 191 -6.51 26.33 -4.47
N GLN A 192 -5.46 25.56 -4.76
CA GLN A 192 -5.14 25.10 -6.12
C GLN A 192 -6.21 24.14 -6.66
N ARG A 193 -6.77 23.27 -5.81
CA ARG A 193 -7.82 22.32 -6.18
C ARG A 193 -9.14 23.03 -6.52
N ASN A 194 -9.52 24.08 -5.81
CA ASN A 194 -10.73 24.85 -6.09
C ASN A 194 -10.72 25.48 -7.51
N ASN A 195 -9.54 25.83 -8.03
CA ASN A 195 -9.40 26.31 -9.39
C ASN A 195 -9.61 25.21 -10.48
N ARG A 196 -9.58 23.92 -10.10
CA ARG A 196 -9.83 22.77 -10.99
C ARG A 196 -11.31 22.38 -11.07
N GLY A 197 -12.23 23.12 -10.44
CA GLY A 197 -13.64 22.77 -10.20
C GLY A 197 -14.55 22.60 -11.42
N LYS A 198 -14.04 22.80 -12.64
CA LYS A 198 -14.84 22.70 -13.88
C LYS A 198 -14.69 21.36 -14.61
N VAL A 199 -13.87 20.42 -14.13
CA VAL A 199 -13.56 19.16 -14.82
C VAL A 199 -13.86 17.99 -13.90
N VAL A 200 -14.47 16.95 -14.43
CA VAL A 200 -14.74 15.71 -13.67
C VAL A 200 -13.43 15.09 -13.20
N ARG A 201 -13.37 14.66 -11.95
CA ARG A 201 -12.20 14.05 -11.34
C ARG A 201 -12.42 12.56 -11.18
N VAL A 202 -11.50 11.77 -11.70
CA VAL A 202 -11.51 10.31 -11.65
C VAL A 202 -10.27 9.85 -10.91
N ALA A 203 -10.42 8.99 -9.89
CA ALA A 203 -9.28 8.45 -9.15
C ALA A 203 -9.15 6.94 -9.35
N LEU A 204 -7.93 6.48 -9.65
CA LEU A 204 -7.58 5.06 -9.66
C LEU A 204 -7.35 4.60 -8.23
N VAL A 205 -8.09 3.61 -7.79
CA VAL A 205 -7.92 2.96 -6.47
C VAL A 205 -7.69 1.47 -6.66
N GLY A 206 -7.07 0.83 -5.70
CA GLY A 206 -6.82 -0.61 -5.78
C GLY A 206 -5.58 -1.00 -4.99
N TYR A 207 -5.39 -2.29 -4.83
CA TYR A 207 -4.25 -2.84 -4.10
C TYR A 207 -2.92 -2.46 -4.74
N THR A 208 -1.80 -2.68 -4.04
CA THR A 208 -0.47 -2.47 -4.62
C THR A 208 -0.22 -3.42 -5.79
N ASN A 209 0.53 -2.97 -6.80
CA ASN A 209 0.93 -3.77 -7.96
C ASN A 209 -0.20 -4.33 -8.86
N VAL A 210 -1.42 -3.85 -8.75
CA VAL A 210 -2.54 -4.27 -9.63
C VAL A 210 -2.50 -3.63 -11.03
N GLY A 211 -1.54 -2.73 -11.29
CA GLY A 211 -1.35 -2.08 -12.59
C GLY A 211 -2.02 -0.71 -12.74
N LYS A 212 -2.29 0.03 -11.64
CA LYS A 212 -2.88 1.39 -11.68
C LYS A 212 -2.06 2.36 -12.54
N SER A 213 -0.76 2.45 -12.28
CA SER A 213 0.14 3.36 -13.02
C SER A 213 0.30 2.94 -14.48
N THR A 214 0.29 1.64 -14.78
CA THR A 214 0.28 1.12 -16.16
C THR A 214 -0.99 1.54 -16.88
N LEU A 215 -2.14 1.41 -16.21
CA LEU A 215 -3.43 1.83 -16.75
C LEU A 215 -3.48 3.33 -16.99
N MET A 216 -2.98 4.13 -16.04
CA MET A 216 -2.86 5.58 -16.21
C MET A 216 -2.03 5.95 -17.42
N ASN A 217 -0.89 5.30 -17.63
CA ASN A 217 -0.02 5.55 -18.79
C ASN A 217 -0.73 5.20 -20.10
N ALA A 218 -1.44 4.07 -20.13
CA ALA A 218 -2.16 3.62 -21.31
C ALA A 218 -3.32 4.56 -21.69
N LEU A 219 -3.98 5.19 -20.69
CA LEU A 219 -5.07 6.14 -20.91
C LEU A 219 -4.58 7.55 -21.25
N SER A 220 -3.45 8.00 -20.68
CA SER A 220 -2.97 9.38 -20.80
C SER A 220 -2.04 9.62 -21.98
N LYS A 221 -1.73 8.61 -22.80
CA LYS A 221 -0.78 8.66 -23.93
C LYS A 221 0.60 9.27 -23.55
N SER A 222 1.00 9.15 -22.28
CA SER A 222 2.26 9.71 -21.78
C SER A 222 2.99 8.67 -20.93
N GLU A 223 4.31 8.61 -21.06
CA GLU A 223 5.13 7.67 -20.33
C GLU A 223 5.36 8.14 -18.88
N VAL A 224 4.84 7.40 -17.92
CA VAL A 224 5.27 7.43 -16.52
C VAL A 224 5.97 6.14 -16.21
N PHE A 225 7.02 6.23 -15.46
CA PHE A 225 7.81 5.10 -15.02
C PHE A 225 6.94 4.15 -14.18
N ALA A 226 6.55 3.01 -14.76
CA ALA A 226 5.84 1.95 -14.07
C ALA A 226 6.87 0.86 -13.71
N GLU A 227 7.24 0.77 -12.44
CA GLU A 227 8.09 -0.31 -11.93
C GLU A 227 7.22 -1.44 -11.38
N ASN A 228 7.68 -2.68 -11.57
CA ASN A 228 7.11 -3.85 -10.88
C ASN A 228 7.67 -3.90 -9.45
N LYS A 229 7.27 -2.93 -8.64
CA LYS A 229 7.62 -2.80 -7.22
C LYS A 229 6.41 -2.29 -6.45
N LEU A 230 6.31 -2.70 -5.18
CA LEU A 230 5.25 -2.18 -4.29
C LEU A 230 5.45 -0.67 -4.08
N PHE A 231 4.34 0.06 -4.00
CA PHE A 231 4.33 1.52 -3.81
C PHE A 231 5.18 2.29 -4.86
N ALA A 232 5.13 1.85 -6.13
CA ALA A 232 5.80 2.55 -7.22
C ALA A 232 5.35 4.03 -7.31
N THR A 233 4.08 4.29 -7.01
CA THR A 233 3.50 5.63 -6.91
C THR A 233 3.24 5.96 -5.44
N LEU A 234 3.97 6.89 -4.86
CA LEU A 234 3.72 7.46 -3.54
C LEU A 234 3.15 8.87 -3.65
N ASP A 235 3.67 9.66 -4.56
CA ASP A 235 3.16 11.00 -4.87
C ASP A 235 2.00 10.89 -5.86
N THR A 236 0.86 11.48 -5.55
CA THR A 236 -0.29 11.48 -6.47
C THR A 236 0.06 12.20 -7.77
N THR A 237 -0.18 11.52 -8.88
CA THR A 237 -0.02 12.09 -10.20
C THR A 237 -1.39 12.39 -10.79
N VAL A 238 -1.65 13.65 -11.15
CA VAL A 238 -2.90 14.07 -11.80
C VAL A 238 -2.63 14.38 -13.26
N ARG A 239 -3.42 13.81 -14.17
CA ARG A 239 -3.31 14.04 -15.61
C ARG A 239 -4.64 14.36 -16.23
N LYS A 240 -4.62 15.25 -17.22
CA LYS A 240 -5.79 15.48 -18.07
C LYS A 240 -5.84 14.38 -19.13
N VAL A 241 -6.94 13.64 -19.14
CA VAL A 241 -7.26 12.61 -20.13
C VAL A 241 -8.48 13.11 -20.94
N VAL A 242 -8.49 12.79 -22.23
CA VAL A 242 -9.62 13.08 -23.10
C VAL A 242 -10.04 11.78 -23.76
N ILE A 243 -11.30 11.39 -23.59
CA ILE A 243 -11.90 10.27 -24.31
C ILE A 243 -13.03 10.82 -25.16
N GLY A 244 -12.97 10.61 -26.47
CA GLY A 244 -13.86 11.28 -27.41
C GLY A 244 -13.74 12.80 -27.29
N ASN A 245 -14.84 13.47 -26.96
CA ASN A 245 -14.89 14.92 -26.74
C ASN A 245 -14.89 15.35 -25.27
N LEU A 246 -14.70 14.42 -24.32
CA LEU A 246 -14.90 14.67 -22.90
C LEU A 246 -13.58 14.65 -22.13
N PRO A 247 -13.08 15.82 -21.67
CA PRO A 247 -11.90 15.91 -20.82
C PRO A 247 -12.25 15.63 -19.35
N PHE A 248 -11.38 14.88 -18.67
CA PHE A 248 -11.45 14.68 -17.23
C PHE A 248 -10.05 14.63 -16.63
N LEU A 249 -9.94 14.77 -15.31
CA LEU A 249 -8.69 14.61 -14.57
C LEU A 249 -8.63 13.18 -14.03
N LEU A 250 -7.59 12.45 -14.42
CA LEU A 250 -7.30 11.13 -13.93
C LEU A 250 -6.16 11.21 -12.90
N THR A 251 -6.39 10.69 -11.72
CA THR A 251 -5.42 10.67 -10.60
C THR A 251 -4.98 9.25 -10.31
N ASP A 252 -3.67 8.99 -10.34
CA ASP A 252 -3.09 7.77 -9.79
C ASP A 252 -2.84 7.97 -8.30
N THR A 253 -3.21 6.97 -7.50
CA THR A 253 -3.10 7.04 -6.05
C THR A 253 -2.16 5.97 -5.51
N VAL A 254 -1.73 6.15 -4.26
CA VAL A 254 -0.95 5.14 -3.54
C VAL A 254 -1.71 3.82 -3.53
N GLY A 255 -1.03 2.73 -3.83
CA GLY A 255 -1.62 1.39 -3.73
C GLY A 255 -1.94 1.03 -2.28
N PHE A 256 -3.12 0.49 -2.07
CA PHE A 256 -3.50 -0.05 -0.76
C PHE A 256 -2.79 -1.37 -0.50
N ILE A 257 -2.56 -1.67 0.75
CA ILE A 257 -1.93 -2.91 1.20
C ILE A 257 -2.58 -3.37 2.51
N ARG A 258 -2.53 -4.63 2.78
CA ARG A 258 -2.99 -5.24 4.03
C ARG A 258 -2.23 -4.66 5.24
N LYS A 259 -2.92 -4.47 6.36
CA LYS A 259 -2.34 -3.92 7.59
C LYS A 259 -1.60 -2.59 7.37
N LEU A 260 -2.18 -1.70 6.53
CA LEU A 260 -1.63 -0.36 6.36
C LEU A 260 -1.63 0.36 7.72
N PRO A 261 -0.47 0.85 8.19
CA PRO A 261 -0.39 1.50 9.50
C PRO A 261 -1.36 2.68 9.62
N THR A 262 -2.11 2.77 10.73
CA THR A 262 -3.07 3.86 10.96
C THR A 262 -2.40 5.23 10.98
N GLN A 263 -1.15 5.31 11.47
CA GLN A 263 -0.34 6.53 11.44
C GLN A 263 -0.08 6.99 10.00
N LEU A 264 0.08 6.04 9.06
CA LEU A 264 0.21 6.34 7.64
C LEU A 264 -1.11 6.81 7.04
N VAL A 265 -2.21 6.15 7.33
CA VAL A 265 -3.55 6.57 6.86
C VAL A 265 -3.82 8.01 7.30
N GLU A 266 -3.52 8.36 8.57
CA GLU A 266 -3.66 9.72 9.08
C GLU A 266 -2.69 10.71 8.41
N SER A 267 -1.45 10.31 8.20
CA SER A 267 -0.42 11.15 7.56
C SER A 267 -0.68 11.34 6.06
N PHE A 268 -1.20 10.32 5.36
CA PHE A 268 -1.56 10.35 3.95
C PHE A 268 -3.00 10.83 3.68
N LYS A 269 -3.66 11.39 4.69
CA LYS A 269 -5.04 11.85 4.57
C LYS A 269 -5.26 12.75 3.35
N SER A 270 -4.30 13.57 2.98
CA SER A 270 -4.43 14.46 1.83
C SER A 270 -4.12 13.79 0.48
N THR A 271 -3.29 12.74 0.43
CA THR A 271 -3.16 11.88 -0.76
C THR A 271 -4.44 11.09 -0.97
N LEU A 272 -5.07 10.67 0.12
CA LEU A 272 -6.40 10.07 0.13
C LEU A 272 -7.52 11.11 -0.09
N ASP A 273 -7.25 12.41 0.12
CA ASP A 273 -8.19 13.48 -0.21
C ASP A 273 -8.46 13.56 -1.71
N GLU A 274 -7.52 13.21 -2.59
CA GLU A 274 -7.79 13.09 -4.03
C GLU A 274 -8.85 12.00 -4.31
N VAL A 275 -8.85 10.89 -3.57
CA VAL A 275 -9.90 9.86 -3.63
C VAL A 275 -11.21 10.38 -3.05
N ARG A 276 -11.16 11.11 -1.93
CA ARG A 276 -12.34 11.72 -1.29
C ARG A 276 -12.98 12.81 -2.14
N GLU A 277 -12.19 13.54 -2.92
CA GLU A 277 -12.64 14.62 -3.80
C GLU A 277 -12.96 14.14 -5.22
N ALA A 278 -12.60 12.90 -5.58
CA ALA A 278 -12.95 12.34 -6.87
C ALA A 278 -14.47 12.22 -7.05
N ASP A 279 -14.93 12.41 -8.24
CA ASP A 279 -16.32 12.27 -8.63
C ASP A 279 -16.66 10.83 -9.01
N LEU A 280 -15.66 10.11 -9.53
CA LEU A 280 -15.74 8.71 -9.95
C LEU A 280 -14.48 7.97 -9.49
N LEU A 281 -14.65 6.75 -9.01
CA LEU A 281 -13.54 5.85 -8.68
C LEU A 281 -13.42 4.75 -9.75
N ILE A 282 -12.20 4.43 -10.11
CA ILE A 282 -11.88 3.23 -10.91
C ILE A 282 -11.12 2.29 -9.98
N HIS A 283 -11.81 1.22 -9.54
CA HIS A 283 -11.20 0.20 -8.69
C HIS A 283 -10.53 -0.85 -9.57
N VAL A 284 -9.20 -0.82 -9.59
CA VAL A 284 -8.37 -1.77 -10.35
C VAL A 284 -8.04 -2.96 -9.49
N VAL A 285 -8.33 -4.15 -10.00
CA VAL A 285 -8.14 -5.45 -9.32
C VAL A 285 -7.26 -6.34 -10.18
N ASP A 286 -6.31 -7.03 -9.60
CA ASP A 286 -5.50 -8.03 -10.27
C ASP A 286 -6.22 -9.39 -10.21
N ILE A 287 -6.83 -9.82 -11.32
CA ILE A 287 -7.59 -11.08 -11.36
C ILE A 287 -6.67 -12.31 -11.40
N SER A 288 -5.40 -12.14 -11.76
CA SER A 288 -4.43 -13.23 -11.77
C SER A 288 -4.00 -13.68 -10.37
N HIS A 289 -4.29 -12.86 -9.34
CA HIS A 289 -3.95 -13.16 -7.96
C HIS A 289 -5.06 -13.99 -7.29
N GLU A 290 -4.70 -15.11 -6.65
CA GLU A 290 -5.68 -16.03 -6.03
C GLU A 290 -6.58 -15.36 -4.99
N SER A 291 -6.01 -14.43 -4.21
CA SER A 291 -6.72 -13.69 -3.16
C SER A 291 -7.24 -12.33 -3.61
N PHE A 292 -7.55 -12.14 -4.89
CA PHE A 292 -8.06 -10.86 -5.37
C PHE A 292 -9.34 -10.41 -4.63
N GLY A 293 -10.13 -11.35 -4.11
CA GLY A 293 -11.30 -11.06 -3.28
C GLY A 293 -10.90 -10.36 -1.97
N ASP A 294 -9.91 -10.88 -1.26
CA ASP A 294 -9.40 -10.30 0.00
C ASP A 294 -8.78 -8.90 -0.26
N HIS A 295 -8.18 -8.70 -1.45
CA HIS A 295 -7.69 -7.40 -1.89
C HIS A 295 -8.83 -6.40 -2.10
N ILE A 296 -9.94 -6.81 -2.71
CA ILE A 296 -11.14 -5.97 -2.87
C ILE A 296 -11.68 -5.57 -1.50
N ASP A 297 -11.80 -6.53 -0.57
CA ASP A 297 -12.31 -6.26 0.78
C ASP A 297 -11.40 -5.28 1.54
N SER A 298 -10.08 -5.45 1.45
CA SER A 298 -9.10 -4.53 2.04
C SER A 298 -9.24 -3.10 1.50
N VAL A 299 -9.42 -2.95 0.19
CA VAL A 299 -9.64 -1.65 -0.46
C VAL A 299 -10.97 -1.04 0.01
N ASN A 300 -12.04 -1.82 0.04
CA ASN A 300 -13.36 -1.37 0.48
C ASN A 300 -13.33 -0.89 1.94
N GLN A 301 -12.62 -1.58 2.83
CA GLN A 301 -12.44 -1.16 4.22
C GLN A 301 -11.78 0.22 4.30
N ILE A 302 -10.70 0.44 3.56
CA ILE A 302 -10.01 1.74 3.54
C ILE A 302 -10.92 2.83 2.95
N LEU A 303 -11.68 2.53 1.88
CA LEU A 303 -12.64 3.47 1.31
C LEU A 303 -13.75 3.85 2.31
N MET A 304 -14.16 2.92 3.19
CA MET A 304 -15.08 3.21 4.30
C MET A 304 -14.44 4.15 5.33
N GLU A 305 -13.19 3.89 5.74
CA GLU A 305 -12.46 4.71 6.72
C GLU A 305 -12.29 6.17 6.26
N ILE A 306 -12.10 6.38 4.94
CA ILE A 306 -11.98 7.72 4.36
C ILE A 306 -13.31 8.32 3.89
N ASN A 307 -14.46 7.66 4.13
CA ASN A 307 -15.80 8.07 3.70
C ASN A 307 -15.95 8.25 2.17
N ALA A 308 -15.28 7.39 1.38
CA ALA A 308 -15.34 7.40 -0.08
C ALA A 308 -16.15 6.22 -0.69
N HIS A 309 -16.68 5.32 0.14
CA HIS A 309 -17.37 4.08 -0.28
C HIS A 309 -18.71 4.30 -1.01
N GLN A 310 -19.31 5.49 -0.90
CA GLN A 310 -20.60 5.80 -1.54
C GLN A 310 -20.46 6.43 -2.93
N LYS A 311 -19.24 6.60 -3.41
CA LYS A 311 -19.00 7.22 -4.72
C LYS A 311 -19.34 6.29 -5.87
N PRO A 312 -19.73 6.84 -7.04
CA PRO A 312 -19.78 6.07 -8.27
C PRO A 312 -18.45 5.36 -8.50
N MET A 313 -18.51 4.10 -8.94
CA MET A 313 -17.30 3.28 -9.10
C MET A 313 -17.41 2.42 -10.35
N ILE A 314 -16.29 2.22 -11.04
CA ILE A 314 -16.11 1.22 -12.09
C ILE A 314 -15.15 0.17 -11.56
N MET A 315 -15.49 -1.12 -11.69
CA MET A 315 -14.61 -2.24 -11.35
C MET A 315 -13.83 -2.65 -12.59
N VAL A 316 -12.50 -2.61 -12.50
CA VAL A 316 -11.61 -3.00 -13.61
C VAL A 316 -10.76 -4.18 -13.16
N PHE A 317 -11.10 -5.38 -13.65
CA PHE A 317 -10.30 -6.57 -13.45
C PHE A 317 -9.17 -6.59 -14.48
N ASN A 318 -7.96 -6.32 -14.03
CA ASN A 318 -6.75 -6.22 -14.84
C ASN A 318 -5.95 -7.52 -14.81
N LYS A 319 -4.99 -7.63 -15.72
CA LYS A 319 -4.06 -8.75 -15.88
C LYS A 319 -4.74 -10.05 -16.32
N ILE A 320 -5.76 -9.97 -17.19
CA ILE A 320 -6.37 -11.17 -17.78
C ILE A 320 -5.36 -11.99 -18.60
N ASP A 321 -4.32 -11.37 -19.12
CA ASP A 321 -3.18 -11.99 -19.81
C ASP A 321 -2.33 -12.91 -18.91
N ALA A 322 -2.32 -12.66 -17.60
CA ALA A 322 -1.61 -13.47 -16.61
C ALA A 322 -2.55 -14.42 -15.83
N PHE A 323 -3.85 -14.41 -16.15
CA PHE A 323 -4.82 -15.25 -15.46
C PHE A 323 -4.59 -16.74 -15.81
N ALA A 324 -4.32 -17.55 -14.77
CA ALA A 324 -4.15 -18.98 -14.91
C ALA A 324 -5.44 -19.72 -14.52
N TYR A 325 -5.86 -20.68 -15.34
CA TYR A 325 -7.01 -21.52 -15.10
C TYR A 325 -6.59 -23.00 -15.15
N GLU A 326 -6.91 -23.74 -14.13
CA GLU A 326 -6.67 -25.18 -14.03
C GLU A 326 -8.00 -25.91 -14.28
N LYS A 327 -8.13 -26.50 -15.48
CA LYS A 327 -9.31 -27.30 -15.77
C LYS A 327 -9.30 -28.54 -14.90
N LYS A 328 -10.36 -28.72 -14.14
CA LYS A 328 -10.57 -29.91 -13.32
C LYS A 328 -10.94 -31.10 -14.20
N ASP A 329 -10.29 -32.26 -13.96
CA ASP A 329 -10.67 -33.51 -14.65
C ASP A 329 -12.04 -33.97 -14.17
N GLU A 330 -12.82 -34.62 -15.07
CA GLU A 330 -14.16 -35.08 -14.74
C GLU A 330 -14.18 -36.15 -13.62
N ASP A 331 -13.09 -36.87 -13.46
CA ASP A 331 -12.92 -37.93 -12.45
C ASP A 331 -12.33 -37.39 -11.11
N ASP A 332 -11.99 -36.12 -11.03
CA ASP A 332 -11.45 -35.53 -9.79
C ASP A 332 -12.58 -35.13 -8.83
N LEU A 333 -12.75 -35.88 -7.77
CA LEU A 333 -13.77 -35.69 -6.74
C LEU A 333 -13.38 -34.65 -5.67
N THR A 334 -12.22 -34.02 -5.76
CA THR A 334 -11.83 -32.97 -4.80
C THR A 334 -12.76 -31.76 -4.92
N PRO A 335 -13.00 -30.96 -3.88
CA PRO A 335 -13.77 -29.73 -4.00
C PRO A 335 -13.16 -28.77 -5.02
N ALA A 336 -13.98 -28.14 -5.86
CA ALA A 336 -13.51 -27.11 -6.79
C ALA A 336 -12.93 -25.93 -6.02
N THR A 337 -11.73 -25.51 -6.40
CA THR A 337 -11.05 -24.33 -5.85
C THR A 337 -11.28 -23.11 -6.74
N LYS A 338 -10.86 -21.92 -6.30
CA LYS A 338 -10.90 -20.70 -7.11
C LYS A 338 -10.11 -20.83 -8.43
N LYS A 339 -9.08 -21.68 -8.46
CA LYS A 339 -8.25 -21.97 -9.65
C LYS A 339 -9.02 -22.72 -10.76
N ASN A 340 -10.08 -23.43 -10.37
CA ASN A 340 -10.92 -24.19 -11.30
C ASN A 340 -12.08 -23.37 -11.90
N ILE A 341 -12.16 -22.08 -11.61
CA ILE A 341 -13.16 -21.19 -12.17
C ILE A 341 -12.56 -20.48 -13.38
N SER A 342 -13.14 -20.67 -14.55
CA SER A 342 -12.69 -20.03 -15.78
C SER A 342 -12.93 -18.51 -15.77
N LEU A 343 -12.18 -17.78 -16.60
CA LEU A 343 -12.37 -16.33 -16.73
C LEU A 343 -13.79 -15.96 -17.14
N GLU A 344 -14.44 -16.78 -17.99
CA GLU A 344 -15.83 -16.58 -18.44
C GLU A 344 -16.83 -16.76 -17.29
N GLU A 345 -16.59 -17.70 -16.39
CA GLU A 345 -17.43 -17.89 -15.20
C GLU A 345 -17.24 -16.75 -14.20
N TRP A 346 -15.99 -16.28 -14.01
CA TRP A 346 -15.71 -15.11 -13.21
C TRP A 346 -16.41 -13.86 -13.77
N LYS A 347 -16.34 -13.63 -15.09
CA LYS A 347 -17.06 -12.53 -15.77
C LYS A 347 -18.55 -12.59 -15.47
N LYS A 348 -19.19 -13.75 -15.68
CA LYS A 348 -20.62 -13.94 -15.40
C LYS A 348 -20.96 -13.69 -13.94
N THR A 349 -20.15 -14.21 -13.01
CA THR A 349 -20.37 -14.08 -11.57
C THR A 349 -20.28 -12.62 -11.11
N TRP A 350 -19.23 -11.91 -11.51
CA TRP A 350 -19.02 -10.53 -11.09
C TRP A 350 -19.96 -9.56 -11.79
N MET A 351 -20.26 -9.74 -13.08
CA MET A 351 -21.23 -8.92 -13.80
C MET A 351 -22.65 -9.06 -13.22
N ALA A 352 -23.00 -10.25 -12.72
CA ALA A 352 -24.31 -10.48 -12.09
C ALA A 352 -24.41 -9.99 -10.64
N LYS A 353 -23.29 -10.00 -9.88
CA LYS A 353 -23.27 -9.65 -8.44
C LYS A 353 -22.87 -8.21 -8.18
N SER A 354 -22.09 -7.61 -9.06
CA SER A 354 -21.57 -6.26 -8.87
C SER A 354 -22.67 -5.21 -9.01
N LYS A 355 -22.72 -4.26 -8.07
CA LYS A 355 -23.53 -3.05 -8.19
C LYS A 355 -22.93 -2.01 -9.15
N TYR A 356 -21.70 -2.21 -9.57
CA TYR A 356 -20.91 -1.27 -10.35
C TYR A 356 -20.65 -1.82 -11.75
N PRO A 357 -20.56 -0.96 -12.78
CA PRO A 357 -20.08 -1.35 -14.08
C PRO A 357 -18.73 -2.08 -13.95
N THR A 358 -18.59 -3.20 -14.66
CA THR A 358 -17.45 -4.11 -14.50
C THR A 358 -16.86 -4.47 -15.86
N VAL A 359 -15.54 -4.36 -16.00
CA VAL A 359 -14.82 -4.72 -17.22
C VAL A 359 -13.55 -5.51 -16.89
N PHE A 360 -13.18 -6.42 -17.79
CA PHE A 360 -12.01 -7.29 -17.68
C PHE A 360 -11.00 -6.94 -18.78
N ILE A 361 -9.79 -6.54 -18.40
CA ILE A 361 -8.78 -5.99 -19.32
C ILE A 361 -7.39 -6.58 -19.09
N SER A 362 -6.52 -6.38 -20.08
CA SER A 362 -5.07 -6.37 -19.85
C SER A 362 -4.53 -4.97 -20.14
N ALA A 363 -4.01 -4.30 -19.11
CA ALA A 363 -3.36 -3.02 -19.29
C ALA A 363 -2.02 -3.13 -20.06
N LEU A 364 -1.40 -4.30 -20.07
CA LEU A 364 -0.16 -4.58 -20.76
C LEU A 364 -0.39 -4.76 -22.27
N SER A 365 -1.29 -5.67 -22.65
CA SER A 365 -1.63 -5.97 -24.06
C SER A 365 -2.67 -5.02 -24.67
N LYS A 366 -3.28 -4.15 -23.85
CA LYS A 366 -4.41 -3.26 -24.21
C LYS A 366 -5.66 -4.01 -24.66
N GLU A 367 -5.85 -5.24 -24.20
CA GLU A 367 -7.04 -6.04 -24.47
C GLU A 367 -8.27 -5.45 -23.78
N ASN A 368 -9.41 -5.38 -24.47
CA ASN A 368 -10.69 -4.80 -24.03
C ASN A 368 -10.64 -3.30 -23.64
N PHE A 369 -9.63 -2.57 -24.08
CA PHE A 369 -9.52 -1.12 -23.86
C PHE A 369 -10.65 -0.29 -24.47
N PRO A 370 -11.15 -0.59 -25.69
CA PRO A 370 -12.30 0.13 -26.26
C PRO A 370 -13.55 0.05 -25.35
N GLU A 371 -13.85 -1.12 -24.82
CA GLU A 371 -14.99 -1.33 -23.90
C GLU A 371 -14.80 -0.53 -22.60
N MET A 372 -13.60 -0.59 -22.00
CA MET A 372 -13.27 0.18 -20.80
C MET A 372 -13.37 1.68 -21.04
N LYS A 373 -12.81 2.20 -22.15
CA LYS A 373 -12.89 3.62 -22.50
C LYS A 373 -14.34 4.08 -22.65
N LYS A 374 -15.17 3.27 -23.32
CA LYS A 374 -16.60 3.55 -23.46
C LYS A 374 -17.29 3.62 -22.10
N MET A 375 -17.02 2.66 -21.21
CA MET A 375 -17.60 2.66 -19.86
C MET A 375 -17.17 3.88 -19.04
N ILE A 376 -15.89 4.26 -19.11
CA ILE A 376 -15.38 5.49 -18.45
C ILE A 376 -16.07 6.73 -19.05
N TYR A 377 -16.19 6.81 -20.37
CA TYR A 377 -16.87 7.90 -21.06
C TYR A 377 -18.31 8.04 -20.58
N ASP A 378 -19.07 6.94 -20.55
CA ASP A 378 -20.49 6.94 -20.18
C ASP A 378 -20.69 7.44 -18.73
N GLU A 379 -19.85 6.97 -17.77
CA GLU A 379 -19.95 7.40 -16.38
C GLU A 379 -19.48 8.85 -16.17
N VAL A 380 -18.38 9.27 -16.80
CA VAL A 380 -17.90 10.65 -16.74
C VAL A 380 -18.90 11.61 -17.38
N HIS A 381 -19.53 11.20 -18.50
CA HIS A 381 -20.56 11.97 -19.21
C HIS A 381 -21.81 12.18 -18.33
N LYS A 382 -22.31 11.15 -17.64
CA LYS A 382 -23.42 11.28 -16.69
C LYS A 382 -23.13 12.32 -15.61
N ILE A 383 -21.92 12.27 -15.04
CA ILE A 383 -21.49 13.22 -14.01
C ILE A 383 -21.37 14.64 -14.59
N HIS A 384 -20.80 14.75 -15.80
CA HIS A 384 -20.61 16.03 -16.45
C HIS A 384 -21.95 16.72 -16.75
N ILE A 385 -22.92 16.02 -17.35
CA ILE A 385 -24.26 16.57 -17.64
C ILE A 385 -24.98 16.96 -16.34
N SER A 386 -24.87 16.15 -15.29
CA SER A 386 -25.47 16.48 -13.99
C SER A 386 -24.91 17.79 -13.43
N ARG A 387 -23.62 18.07 -13.65
CA ARG A 387 -22.94 19.28 -13.14
C ARG A 387 -23.10 20.49 -14.06
N PHE A 388 -23.17 20.26 -15.37
CA PHE A 388 -23.21 21.30 -16.42
C PHE A 388 -24.34 21.03 -17.43
N PRO A 389 -25.61 21.16 -17.03
CA PRO A 389 -26.75 20.78 -17.87
C PRO A 389 -26.94 21.65 -19.13
N TYR A 390 -26.25 22.79 -19.23
CA TYR A 390 -26.31 23.73 -20.35
C TYR A 390 -24.99 23.88 -21.12
N ASN A 391 -24.05 22.98 -20.90
CA ASN A 391 -22.75 23.05 -21.56
C ASN A 391 -22.76 22.11 -22.77
N ASP A 392 -22.91 22.72 -23.98
CA ASP A 392 -22.60 22.01 -25.21
C ASP A 392 -21.10 21.70 -25.20
N PHE A 393 -20.75 20.45 -25.42
CA PHE A 393 -19.36 20.00 -25.35
C PHE A 393 -18.46 20.84 -26.24
N LEU A 394 -17.49 21.55 -25.65
CA LEU A 394 -16.59 22.49 -26.32
C LEU A 394 -15.52 21.80 -27.19
N PHE A 395 -15.51 20.48 -27.24
CA PHE A 395 -14.52 19.72 -27.99
C PHE A 395 -15.21 18.95 -29.11
N GLU A 396 -14.63 19.01 -30.32
CA GLU A 396 -15.05 18.17 -31.44
C GLU A 396 -14.82 16.67 -31.06
N TYR A 397 -15.71 15.81 -31.56
CA TYR A 397 -15.60 14.38 -31.37
C TYR A 397 -14.47 13.86 -32.27
N PHE A 398 -13.42 13.33 -31.68
CA PHE A 398 -12.36 12.62 -32.38
C PHE A 398 -12.57 11.12 -32.21
N ASP A 399 -12.89 10.41 -33.27
CA ASP A 399 -12.83 8.96 -33.30
C ASP A 399 -11.37 8.52 -33.21
N ASP A 400 -11.05 7.70 -32.21
CA ASP A 400 -9.70 7.15 -32.00
C ASP A 400 -9.26 6.17 -33.12
N GLU A 401 -10.09 5.93 -34.14
CA GLU A 401 -9.81 4.99 -35.25
C GLU A 401 -8.98 5.60 -36.40
N GLU A 402 -8.68 6.91 -36.42
CA GLU A 402 -7.92 7.54 -37.51
C GLU A 402 -6.44 7.83 -37.20
N VAL A 403 -5.83 7.24 -36.17
CA VAL A 403 -4.37 7.33 -35.96
C VAL A 403 -3.76 5.95 -35.98
N VAL A 404 -3.53 5.44 -37.18
CA VAL A 404 -2.63 4.33 -37.50
C VAL A 404 -1.18 4.83 -37.55
#